data_681e17911c50df5d871e97fdb020e25c
#
_entry.id   681e17911c50df5d871e97fdb020e25c
#
_cell.length_a   1.000
_cell.length_b   1.000
_cell.length_c   1.000
_cell.angle_alpha   90.00
_cell.angle_beta   90.00
_cell.angle_gamma   90.00
#
_symmetry.space_group_name_H-M   'P 1'
#
loop_
_entity.id
_entity.type
_entity.pdbx_description
1 polymer ?
#
loop_
_entity_poly.entity_id
_entity_poly.type
_entity_poly.pdbx_seq_one_letter_code
_entity_poly.pdbx_strand_id
1 'polypeptide(L)'
;MNNFKLGSDFDYLVNSLSDVELLNLFIQSCSQTTVNGIPVPRFPPEEIQKQFVGASYEHALYEAYLFYRHIKEYAQNLGVPLNKESKVLDFGCGWGRIIRFLFKDASDQNLLGIDVDPAMITLCNETLGRGIYKTASPHPPVEFISENSLDIIFAYSVFSHLSEATAENWVKEFSRVLRPGGIFIATTQARYFLDFCQQFQEHPELIQTGWHKTLSQAFPDIHRAISDYENGKFVHSPTGAGDVRNSSFYGETVIPRTYIENHYEKYLKLQDFFDDVNRLPQALFVLQKI
;
A
#
# COMPACT_ATOMS: atom_id res chain seq x y z
N MET A 1 -8.04 22.38 16.52
CA MET A 1 -8.60 22.27 15.15
C MET A 1 -9.74 21.27 15.22
N ASN A 2 -10.94 21.58 14.71
CA ASN A 2 -12.03 20.60 14.64
C ASN A 2 -11.65 19.57 13.58
N ASN A 3 -11.32 18.35 13.99
CA ASN A 3 -11.08 17.26 13.04
C ASN A 3 -12.39 17.00 12.28
N PHE A 4 -12.30 16.99 10.96
CA PHE A 4 -13.40 16.55 10.09
C PHE A 4 -13.82 15.14 10.47
N LYS A 5 -15.15 14.92 10.62
CA LYS A 5 -15.70 13.58 10.92
C LYS A 5 -16.94 13.33 10.06
N LEU A 6 -17.06 12.10 9.61
CA LEU A 6 -18.25 11.61 8.92
C LEU A 6 -19.25 11.08 9.96
N GLY A 7 -20.53 11.39 9.76
CA GLY A 7 -21.62 10.99 10.66
C GLY A 7 -22.23 9.65 10.28
N SER A 8 -23.29 9.27 11.04
CA SER A 8 -24.07 8.04 10.82
C SER A 8 -24.74 7.97 9.44
N ASP A 9 -25.06 9.12 8.83
CA ASP A 9 -25.65 9.15 7.48
C ASP A 9 -24.68 8.62 6.43
N PHE A 10 -23.36 8.87 6.60
CA PHE A 10 -22.34 8.28 5.76
C PHE A 10 -22.24 6.77 5.95
N ASP A 11 -22.37 6.27 7.20
CA ASP A 11 -22.41 4.82 7.46
C ASP A 11 -23.58 4.16 6.74
N TYR A 12 -24.78 4.75 6.87
CA TYR A 12 -25.96 4.24 6.20
C TYR A 12 -25.76 4.22 4.68
N LEU A 13 -25.21 5.30 4.13
CA LEU A 13 -24.92 5.39 2.70
C LEU A 13 -23.96 4.27 2.26
N VAL A 14 -22.77 4.18 2.84
CA VAL A 14 -21.73 3.23 2.36
C VAL A 14 -22.11 1.77 2.59
N ASN A 15 -22.85 1.46 3.66
CA ASN A 15 -23.31 0.09 3.94
C ASN A 15 -24.36 -0.40 2.93
N SER A 16 -25.07 0.51 2.25
CA SER A 16 -26.05 0.18 1.22
C SER A 16 -25.45 -0.04 -0.18
N LEU A 17 -24.19 0.37 -0.39
CA LEU A 17 -23.55 0.34 -1.71
C LEU A 17 -22.85 -1.00 -1.98
N SER A 18 -22.86 -1.43 -3.22
CA SER A 18 -21.90 -2.40 -3.74
C SER A 18 -20.48 -1.81 -3.79
N ASP A 19 -19.45 -2.64 -4.02
CA ASP A 19 -18.07 -2.15 -4.09
C ASP A 19 -17.84 -1.21 -5.31
N VAL A 20 -18.55 -1.46 -6.42
CA VAL A 20 -18.50 -0.57 -7.61
C VAL A 20 -19.18 0.77 -7.34
N GLU A 21 -20.33 0.76 -6.65
CA GLU A 21 -21.03 1.99 -6.26
C GLU A 21 -20.19 2.79 -5.26
N LEU A 22 -19.45 2.14 -4.36
CA LEU A 22 -18.53 2.79 -3.45
C LEU A 22 -17.37 3.46 -4.22
N LEU A 23 -16.81 2.81 -5.23
CA LEU A 23 -15.83 3.44 -6.13
C LEU A 23 -16.43 4.69 -6.79
N ASN A 24 -17.64 4.60 -7.34
CA ASN A 24 -18.32 5.73 -7.97
C ASN A 24 -18.58 6.87 -6.99
N LEU A 25 -18.95 6.57 -5.74
CA LEU A 25 -19.09 7.56 -4.68
C LEU A 25 -17.78 8.32 -4.44
N PHE A 26 -16.64 7.60 -4.36
CA PHE A 26 -15.35 8.23 -4.16
C PHE A 26 -14.85 9.01 -5.38
N ILE A 27 -15.16 8.58 -6.60
CA ILE A 27 -14.90 9.37 -7.81
C ILE A 27 -15.69 10.69 -7.76
N GLN A 28 -16.96 10.67 -7.39
CA GLN A 28 -17.75 11.90 -7.19
C GLN A 28 -17.15 12.80 -6.10
N SER A 29 -16.65 12.21 -5.01
CA SER A 29 -16.06 12.97 -3.90
C SER A 29 -14.71 13.62 -4.23
N CYS A 30 -14.09 13.32 -5.38
CA CYS A 30 -12.92 14.05 -5.86
C CYS A 30 -13.24 15.54 -6.15
N SER A 31 -14.48 15.85 -6.53
CA SER A 31 -14.94 17.20 -6.87
C SER A 31 -16.02 17.75 -5.94
N GLN A 32 -16.55 16.92 -5.02
CA GLN A 32 -17.64 17.27 -4.14
C GLN A 32 -17.31 16.93 -2.69
N THR A 33 -17.69 17.80 -1.77
CA THR A 33 -17.54 17.55 -0.32
C THR A 33 -18.78 16.89 0.30
N THR A 34 -19.89 16.85 -0.47
CA THR A 34 -21.13 16.19 -0.12
C THR A 34 -21.72 15.49 -1.34
N VAL A 35 -22.31 14.32 -1.15
CA VAL A 35 -23.11 13.62 -2.17
C VAL A 35 -24.50 13.38 -1.59
N ASN A 36 -25.55 13.81 -2.31
CA ASN A 36 -26.95 13.79 -1.84
C ASN A 36 -27.12 14.47 -0.45
N GLY A 37 -26.35 15.54 -0.20
CA GLY A 37 -26.39 16.27 1.09
C GLY A 37 -25.59 15.59 2.22
N ILE A 38 -25.04 14.41 2.01
CA ILE A 38 -24.23 13.65 3.01
C ILE A 38 -22.77 14.02 2.82
N PRO A 39 -22.03 14.46 3.87
CA PRO A 39 -20.61 14.66 3.80
C PRO A 39 -19.85 13.40 3.41
N VAL A 40 -18.86 13.51 2.54
CA VAL A 40 -18.04 12.40 2.04
C VAL A 40 -16.54 12.67 2.30
N PRO A 41 -15.68 11.62 2.32
CA PRO A 41 -14.25 11.80 2.46
C PRO A 41 -13.70 12.73 1.39
N ARG A 42 -12.80 13.61 1.80
CA ARG A 42 -12.15 14.59 0.91
C ARG A 42 -10.87 14.01 0.31
N PHE A 43 -10.29 14.76 -0.63
CA PHE A 43 -9.03 14.39 -1.29
C PHE A 43 -7.98 15.49 -1.08
N PRO A 44 -6.69 15.13 -1.02
CA PRO A 44 -5.63 16.13 -1.10
C PRO A 44 -5.59 16.79 -2.49
N PRO A 45 -4.91 17.94 -2.63
CA PRO A 45 -4.66 18.57 -3.93
C PRO A 45 -4.08 17.58 -4.95
N GLU A 46 -4.38 17.81 -6.23
CA GLU A 46 -3.99 16.92 -7.34
C GLU A 46 -2.47 16.68 -7.39
N GLU A 47 -1.70 17.73 -7.13
CA GLU A 47 -0.23 17.68 -7.14
C GLU A 47 0.30 16.68 -6.13
N ILE A 48 -0.31 16.63 -4.94
CA ILE A 48 0.07 15.66 -3.90
C ILE A 48 -0.29 14.24 -4.35
N GLN A 49 -1.49 14.05 -4.94
CA GLN A 49 -1.88 12.73 -5.45
C GLN A 49 -0.88 12.23 -6.50
N LYS A 50 -0.54 13.06 -7.49
CA LYS A 50 0.42 12.73 -8.56
C LYS A 50 1.83 12.47 -8.01
N GLN A 51 2.27 13.25 -7.03
CA GLN A 51 3.59 13.08 -6.42
C GLN A 51 3.74 11.71 -5.74
N PHE A 52 2.67 11.21 -5.11
CA PHE A 52 2.71 9.98 -4.31
C PHE A 52 2.38 8.72 -5.11
N VAL A 53 1.52 8.81 -6.13
CA VAL A 53 1.02 7.63 -6.83
C VAL A 53 1.18 7.71 -8.36
N GLY A 54 1.75 8.81 -8.87
CA GLY A 54 1.90 9.02 -10.32
C GLY A 54 0.58 9.30 -11.06
N ALA A 55 -0.55 9.25 -10.36
CA ALA A 55 -1.90 9.44 -10.90
C ALA A 55 -2.76 10.24 -9.93
N SER A 56 -3.90 10.76 -10.39
CA SER A 56 -4.84 11.52 -9.58
C SER A 56 -6.28 11.07 -9.83
N TYR A 57 -7.17 11.41 -8.88
CA TYR A 57 -8.61 11.24 -8.97
C TYR A 57 -9.03 9.82 -9.39
N GLU A 58 -9.82 9.69 -10.45
CA GLU A 58 -10.38 8.43 -10.92
C GLU A 58 -9.32 7.35 -11.18
N HIS A 59 -8.21 7.71 -11.84
CA HIS A 59 -7.14 6.74 -12.13
C HIS A 59 -6.48 6.22 -10.86
N ALA A 60 -6.18 7.12 -9.91
CA ALA A 60 -5.63 6.72 -8.61
C ALA A 60 -6.60 5.85 -7.81
N LEU A 61 -7.91 6.15 -7.87
CA LEU A 61 -8.95 5.39 -7.17
C LEU A 61 -9.21 4.04 -7.80
N TYR A 62 -9.16 3.93 -9.13
CA TYR A 62 -9.38 2.65 -9.80
C TYR A 62 -8.31 1.62 -9.42
N GLU A 63 -7.04 2.02 -9.40
CA GLU A 63 -5.95 1.16 -8.94
C GLU A 63 -6.11 0.75 -7.47
N ALA A 64 -6.49 1.71 -6.59
CA ALA A 64 -6.78 1.43 -5.20
C ALA A 64 -7.95 0.46 -5.03
N TYR A 65 -8.99 0.60 -5.85
CA TYR A 65 -10.13 -0.29 -5.90
C TYR A 65 -9.77 -1.72 -6.32
N LEU A 66 -8.90 -1.88 -7.32
CA LEU A 66 -8.42 -3.21 -7.70
C LEU A 66 -7.70 -3.90 -6.54
N PHE A 67 -6.81 -3.18 -5.85
CA PHE A 67 -6.12 -3.75 -4.70
C PHE A 67 -7.07 -4.02 -3.51
N TYR A 68 -8.02 -3.14 -3.23
CA TYR A 68 -9.07 -3.39 -2.24
C TYR A 68 -9.86 -4.67 -2.52
N ARG A 69 -10.19 -4.95 -3.79
CA ARG A 69 -10.84 -6.21 -4.16
C ARG A 69 -9.98 -7.42 -3.84
N HIS A 70 -8.67 -7.36 -4.09
CA HIS A 70 -7.75 -8.42 -3.71
C HIS A 70 -7.68 -8.60 -2.19
N ILE A 71 -7.68 -7.51 -1.40
CA ILE A 71 -7.77 -7.62 0.07
C ILE A 71 -9.00 -8.43 0.47
N LYS A 72 -10.17 -8.10 -0.07
CA LYS A 72 -11.43 -8.82 0.26
C LYS A 72 -11.40 -10.28 -0.17
N GLU A 73 -10.94 -10.55 -1.38
CA GLU A 73 -10.85 -11.90 -1.93
C GLU A 73 -9.94 -12.79 -1.07
N TYR A 74 -8.73 -12.34 -0.77
CA TYR A 74 -7.80 -13.11 0.07
C TYR A 74 -8.30 -13.22 1.51
N ALA A 75 -8.87 -12.18 2.08
CA ALA A 75 -9.46 -12.23 3.42
C ALA A 75 -10.58 -13.30 3.50
N GLN A 76 -11.45 -13.37 2.50
CA GLN A 76 -12.50 -14.39 2.41
C GLN A 76 -11.92 -15.80 2.23
N ASN A 77 -11.00 -15.98 1.28
CA ASN A 77 -10.46 -17.29 0.91
C ASN A 77 -9.57 -17.89 2.01
N LEU A 78 -8.91 -17.06 2.81
CA LEU A 78 -8.00 -17.47 3.88
C LEU A 78 -8.66 -17.52 5.28
N GLY A 79 -9.99 -17.40 5.34
CA GLY A 79 -10.75 -17.56 6.59
C GLY A 79 -10.70 -16.36 7.53
N VAL A 80 -10.42 -15.16 7.00
CA VAL A 80 -10.39 -13.89 7.76
C VAL A 80 -11.33 -12.87 7.10
N PRO A 81 -12.63 -13.21 6.87
CA PRO A 81 -13.53 -12.34 6.14
C PRO A 81 -13.69 -10.99 6.85
N LEU A 82 -13.63 -9.92 6.06
CA LEU A 82 -13.82 -8.55 6.56
C LEU A 82 -15.22 -8.36 7.15
N ASN A 83 -15.26 -7.76 8.33
CA ASN A 83 -16.49 -7.37 9.03
C ASN A 83 -16.19 -6.19 9.98
N LYS A 84 -17.22 -5.64 10.65
CA LYS A 84 -17.08 -4.46 11.52
C LYS A 84 -16.08 -4.62 12.68
N GLU A 85 -15.80 -5.84 13.10
CA GLU A 85 -14.83 -6.15 14.15
C GLU A 85 -13.41 -6.36 13.64
N SER A 86 -13.21 -6.47 12.33
CA SER A 86 -11.90 -6.71 11.71
C SER A 86 -10.95 -5.56 11.99
N LYS A 87 -9.81 -5.87 12.61
CA LYS A 87 -8.73 -4.91 12.92
C LYS A 87 -7.74 -4.90 11.77
N VAL A 88 -7.67 -3.79 11.06
CA VAL A 88 -6.94 -3.65 9.81
C VAL A 88 -5.88 -2.57 9.92
N LEU A 89 -4.66 -2.87 9.45
CA LEU A 89 -3.57 -1.92 9.32
C LEU A 89 -3.27 -1.65 7.84
N ASP A 90 -3.34 -0.38 7.45
CA ASP A 90 -2.77 0.17 6.21
C ASP A 90 -1.35 0.65 6.50
N PHE A 91 -0.36 -0.11 6.07
CA PHE A 91 1.05 0.18 6.28
C PHE A 91 1.62 0.99 5.11
N GLY A 92 2.08 2.21 5.39
CA GLY A 92 2.42 3.18 4.37
C GLY A 92 1.18 3.77 3.73
N CYS A 93 0.22 4.21 4.56
CA CYS A 93 -1.12 4.60 4.12
C CYS A 93 -1.15 5.84 3.21
N GLY A 94 -0.04 6.60 3.11
CA GLY A 94 0.02 7.84 2.35
C GLY A 94 -1.13 8.77 2.73
N TRP A 95 -1.85 9.27 1.74
CA TRP A 95 -3.03 10.11 1.95
C TRP A 95 -4.36 9.32 2.15
N GLY A 96 -4.27 8.02 2.46
CA GLY A 96 -5.43 7.17 2.75
C GLY A 96 -6.21 6.74 1.51
N ARG A 97 -5.52 6.54 0.38
CA ARG A 97 -6.11 6.17 -0.90
C ARG A 97 -6.85 4.83 -0.84
N ILE A 98 -6.31 3.84 -0.15
CA ILE A 98 -6.85 2.48 -0.10
C ILE A 98 -7.75 2.28 1.11
N ILE A 99 -7.32 2.69 2.30
CA ILE A 99 -8.06 2.47 3.55
C ILE A 99 -9.49 3.02 3.52
N ARG A 100 -9.77 4.08 2.73
CA ARG A 100 -11.12 4.64 2.58
C ARG A 100 -12.16 3.65 2.05
N PHE A 101 -11.75 2.67 1.23
CA PHE A 101 -12.64 1.63 0.73
C PHE A 101 -13.12 0.70 1.84
N LEU A 102 -12.35 0.56 2.93
CA LEU A 102 -12.68 -0.29 4.07
C LEU A 102 -13.68 0.35 5.05
N PHE A 103 -14.09 1.61 4.84
CA PHE A 103 -15.08 2.28 5.70
C PHE A 103 -16.44 1.59 5.75
N LYS A 104 -16.79 0.85 4.69
CA LYS A 104 -18.00 0.00 4.71
C LYS A 104 -17.78 -1.35 5.40
N ASP A 105 -16.56 -1.86 5.42
CA ASP A 105 -16.27 -3.22 5.88
C ASP A 105 -15.90 -3.29 7.36
N ALA A 106 -15.10 -2.33 7.88
CA ALA A 106 -14.64 -2.32 9.26
C ALA A 106 -15.06 -1.03 10.00
N SER A 107 -15.16 -1.11 11.33
CA SER A 107 -15.47 0.05 12.19
C SER A 107 -14.26 0.98 12.32
N ASP A 108 -14.51 2.27 12.52
CA ASP A 108 -13.48 3.33 12.58
C ASP A 108 -12.33 3.04 13.54
N GLN A 109 -12.66 2.55 14.76
CA GLN A 109 -11.67 2.22 15.78
C GLN A 109 -10.79 1.03 15.41
N ASN A 110 -11.16 0.27 14.41
CA ASN A 110 -10.47 -0.92 13.92
C ASN A 110 -9.67 -0.67 12.63
N LEU A 111 -9.76 0.53 12.05
CA LEU A 111 -9.00 0.95 10.88
C LEU A 111 -7.81 1.82 11.32
N LEU A 112 -6.62 1.30 11.18
CA LEU A 112 -5.37 2.00 11.50
C LEU A 112 -4.54 2.23 10.24
N GLY A 113 -4.17 3.48 9.97
CA GLY A 113 -3.19 3.83 8.94
C GLY A 113 -1.91 4.34 9.58
N ILE A 114 -0.76 3.87 9.12
CA ILE A 114 0.54 4.41 9.54
C ILE A 114 1.39 4.78 8.33
N ASP A 115 2.15 5.86 8.47
CA ASP A 115 3.11 6.31 7.47
C ASP A 115 4.32 6.95 8.17
N VAL A 116 5.47 6.94 7.50
CA VAL A 116 6.69 7.63 7.98
C VAL A 116 6.60 9.14 7.78
N ASP A 117 5.73 9.61 6.88
CA ASP A 117 5.55 11.01 6.53
C ASP A 117 4.45 11.66 7.38
N PRO A 118 4.81 12.58 8.32
CA PRO A 118 3.82 13.25 9.17
C PRO A 118 2.83 14.11 8.37
N ALA A 119 3.22 14.60 7.19
CA ALA A 119 2.33 15.40 6.33
C ALA A 119 1.18 14.54 5.79
N MET A 120 1.46 13.28 5.43
CA MET A 120 0.43 12.33 4.98
C MET A 120 -0.55 12.00 6.10
N ILE A 121 -0.06 11.80 7.31
CA ILE A 121 -0.90 11.56 8.48
C ILE A 121 -1.79 12.78 8.79
N THR A 122 -1.25 13.99 8.67
CA THR A 122 -2.04 15.22 8.79
C THR A 122 -3.16 15.25 7.75
N LEU A 123 -2.84 14.97 6.48
CA LEU A 123 -3.85 14.91 5.40
C LEU A 123 -4.93 13.85 5.68
N CYS A 124 -4.56 12.64 6.14
CA CYS A 124 -5.54 11.62 6.51
C CYS A 124 -6.52 12.14 7.59
N ASN A 125 -5.99 12.76 8.65
CA ASN A 125 -6.81 13.31 9.74
C ASN A 125 -7.73 14.46 9.29
N GLU A 126 -7.33 15.24 8.28
CA GLU A 126 -8.11 16.37 7.76
C GLU A 126 -9.12 15.97 6.69
N THR A 127 -8.88 14.87 5.96
CA THR A 127 -9.63 14.56 4.74
C THR A 127 -10.52 13.33 4.85
N LEU A 128 -10.13 12.32 5.63
CA LEU A 128 -10.83 11.04 5.63
C LEU A 128 -12.06 11.02 6.55
N GLY A 129 -11.99 11.69 7.70
CA GLY A 129 -13.07 11.77 8.67
C GLY A 129 -13.38 10.47 9.42
N ARG A 130 -12.62 9.39 9.16
CA ARG A 130 -12.73 8.05 9.71
C ARG A 130 -11.37 7.39 9.87
N GLY A 131 -11.28 6.41 10.79
CA GLY A 131 -10.05 5.67 11.08
C GLY A 131 -9.11 6.40 12.05
N ILE A 132 -8.00 5.76 12.35
CA ILE A 132 -6.93 6.25 13.24
C ILE A 132 -5.66 6.32 12.43
N TYR A 133 -5.01 7.48 12.40
CA TYR A 133 -3.79 7.70 11.60
C TYR A 133 -2.66 8.17 12.49
N LYS A 134 -1.49 7.50 12.38
CA LYS A 134 -0.31 7.78 13.21
C LYS A 134 0.97 7.74 12.40
N THR A 135 1.87 8.69 12.68
CA THR A 135 3.24 8.62 12.17
C THR A 135 3.97 7.45 12.84
N ALA A 136 4.70 6.69 12.06
CA ALA A 136 5.52 5.58 12.52
C ALA A 136 6.99 5.78 12.16
N SER A 137 7.88 5.13 12.91
CA SER A 137 9.30 5.03 12.54
C SER A 137 9.44 4.25 11.23
N PRO A 138 10.47 4.54 10.40
CA PRO A 138 10.80 3.69 9.25
C PRO A 138 11.22 2.27 9.64
N HIS A 139 11.54 2.05 10.90
CA HIS A 139 11.98 0.77 11.43
C HIS A 139 11.06 0.32 12.59
N PRO A 140 10.73 -0.99 12.67
CA PRO A 140 9.99 -1.54 13.80
C PRO A 140 10.80 -1.49 15.09
N PRO A 141 10.16 -1.69 16.29
CA PRO A 141 8.77 -2.12 16.44
C PRO A 141 7.74 -0.97 16.41
N VAL A 142 6.48 -1.30 16.15
CA VAL A 142 5.35 -0.38 16.38
C VAL A 142 4.81 -0.58 17.76
N GLU A 143 5.33 0.17 18.75
CA GLU A 143 5.07 -0.04 20.19
C GLU A 143 3.59 0.08 20.58
N PHE A 144 2.80 0.87 19.84
CA PHE A 144 1.38 1.06 20.12
C PHE A 144 0.46 -0.02 19.51
N ILE A 145 1.04 -1.06 18.86
CA ILE A 145 0.29 -2.21 18.36
C ILE A 145 0.70 -3.44 19.18
N SER A 146 -0.27 -4.02 19.88
CA SER A 146 -0.06 -5.22 20.68
C SER A 146 0.22 -6.44 19.81
N GLU A 147 0.91 -7.42 20.34
CA GLU A 147 1.06 -8.72 19.69
C GLU A 147 -0.29 -9.42 19.50
N ASN A 148 -0.43 -10.21 18.44
CA ASN A 148 -1.63 -10.99 18.13
C ASN A 148 -2.94 -10.17 18.11
N SER A 149 -2.87 -8.92 17.66
CA SER A 149 -3.99 -7.98 17.75
C SER A 149 -4.64 -7.60 16.43
N LEU A 150 -3.99 -7.86 15.28
CA LEU A 150 -4.49 -7.49 13.96
C LEU A 150 -4.98 -8.72 13.18
N ASP A 151 -6.04 -8.53 12.42
CA ASP A 151 -6.57 -9.54 11.49
C ASP A 151 -5.90 -9.44 10.13
N ILE A 152 -5.77 -8.22 9.61
CA ILE A 152 -5.29 -7.94 8.25
C ILE A 152 -4.29 -6.78 8.31
N ILE A 153 -3.17 -6.98 7.65
CA ILE A 153 -2.22 -5.91 7.31
C ILE A 153 -2.14 -5.84 5.78
N PHE A 154 -2.18 -4.65 5.23
CA PHE A 154 -1.87 -4.47 3.81
C PHE A 154 -0.88 -3.34 3.59
N ALA A 155 -0.11 -3.45 2.49
CA ALA A 155 0.90 -2.47 2.10
C ALA A 155 0.94 -2.37 0.56
N TYR A 156 0.42 -1.30 0.01
CA TYR A 156 0.47 -1.07 -1.43
C TYR A 156 1.60 -0.09 -1.79
N SER A 157 2.49 -0.54 -2.66
CA SER A 157 3.64 0.27 -3.11
C SER A 157 4.56 0.74 -1.97
N VAL A 158 4.75 -0.13 -0.97
CA VAL A 158 5.70 0.09 0.13
C VAL A 158 6.87 -0.88 0.03
N PHE A 159 6.61 -2.19 -0.11
CA PHE A 159 7.67 -3.18 -0.29
C PHE A 159 8.35 -3.08 -1.68
N SER A 160 7.78 -2.31 -2.58
CA SER A 160 8.42 -1.84 -3.82
C SER A 160 9.54 -0.80 -3.58
N HIS A 161 9.76 -0.37 -2.33
CA HIS A 161 10.74 0.67 -2.00
C HIS A 161 11.66 0.34 -0.83
N LEU A 162 11.32 -0.63 0.02
CA LEU A 162 12.10 -0.92 1.23
C LEU A 162 13.41 -1.65 0.88
N SER A 163 14.48 -1.32 1.60
CA SER A 163 15.72 -2.12 1.58
C SER A 163 15.48 -3.51 2.16
N GLU A 164 16.30 -4.48 1.78
CA GLU A 164 16.17 -5.89 2.19
C GLU A 164 16.03 -6.05 3.70
N ALA A 165 16.95 -5.46 4.47
CA ALA A 165 16.94 -5.53 5.93
C ALA A 165 15.69 -4.89 6.53
N THR A 166 15.22 -3.76 5.98
CA THR A 166 14.02 -3.07 6.45
C THR A 166 12.77 -3.90 6.15
N ALA A 167 12.66 -4.45 4.94
CA ALA A 167 11.54 -5.30 4.54
C ALA A 167 11.44 -6.56 5.43
N GLU A 168 12.56 -7.25 5.67
CA GLU A 168 12.59 -8.42 6.54
C GLU A 168 12.19 -8.10 7.99
N ASN A 169 12.71 -6.98 8.55
CA ASN A 169 12.36 -6.55 9.90
C ASN A 169 10.86 -6.23 10.01
N TRP A 170 10.25 -5.64 8.99
CA TRP A 170 8.80 -5.40 8.97
C TRP A 170 8.00 -6.70 8.85
N VAL A 171 8.40 -7.66 8.02
CA VAL A 171 7.72 -8.98 7.97
C VAL A 171 7.77 -9.67 9.33
N LYS A 172 8.91 -9.61 10.02
CA LYS A 172 9.05 -10.13 11.40
C LYS A 172 8.11 -9.40 12.36
N GLU A 173 8.00 -8.08 12.29
CA GLU A 173 7.07 -7.29 13.12
C GLU A 173 5.61 -7.63 12.81
N PHE A 174 5.26 -7.79 11.53
CA PHE A 174 3.91 -8.20 11.14
C PHE A 174 3.55 -9.59 11.67
N SER A 175 4.51 -10.50 11.72
CA SER A 175 4.34 -11.79 12.40
C SER A 175 4.06 -11.63 13.91
N ARG A 176 4.61 -10.62 14.58
CA ARG A 176 4.32 -10.34 15.99
C ARG A 176 2.90 -9.80 16.17
N VAL A 177 2.50 -8.80 15.38
CA VAL A 177 1.24 -8.07 15.58
C VAL A 177 0.01 -8.75 14.97
N LEU A 178 0.16 -9.55 13.93
CA LEU A 178 -0.93 -10.38 13.40
C LEU A 178 -1.34 -11.46 14.42
N ARG A 179 -2.64 -11.69 14.56
CA ARG A 179 -3.13 -12.86 15.31
C ARG A 179 -2.88 -14.16 14.52
N PRO A 180 -2.90 -15.34 15.15
CA PRO A 180 -2.93 -16.61 14.42
C PRO A 180 -4.06 -16.62 13.38
N GLY A 181 -3.76 -17.05 12.17
CA GLY A 181 -4.65 -16.98 11.00
C GLY A 181 -4.73 -15.62 10.32
N GLY A 182 -4.20 -14.54 10.92
CA GLY A 182 -4.19 -13.22 10.30
C GLY A 182 -3.31 -13.16 9.05
N ILE A 183 -3.60 -12.23 8.13
CA ILE A 183 -2.97 -12.14 6.81
C ILE A 183 -2.25 -10.81 6.60
N PHE A 184 -1.15 -10.88 5.83
CA PHE A 184 -0.44 -9.73 5.30
C PHE A 184 -0.44 -9.77 3.78
N ILE A 185 -0.93 -8.71 3.13
CA ILE A 185 -1.04 -8.57 1.69
C ILE A 185 -0.22 -7.37 1.25
N ALA A 186 0.76 -7.57 0.38
CA ALA A 186 1.60 -6.46 -0.06
C ALA A 186 1.95 -6.54 -1.55
N THR A 187 2.40 -5.40 -2.08
CA THR A 187 2.94 -5.32 -3.43
C THR A 187 4.43 -4.95 -3.41
N THR A 188 5.16 -5.48 -4.39
CA THR A 188 6.51 -5.10 -4.76
C THR A 188 6.54 -4.67 -6.23
N GLN A 189 7.60 -4.05 -6.72
CA GLN A 189 7.70 -3.83 -8.16
C GLN A 189 7.60 -5.16 -8.92
N ALA A 190 6.90 -5.13 -10.05
CA ALA A 190 6.78 -6.28 -10.94
C ALA A 190 8.11 -6.54 -11.67
N ARG A 191 8.34 -7.77 -12.16
CA ARG A 191 9.55 -8.13 -12.90
C ARG A 191 9.80 -7.19 -14.09
N TYR A 192 8.75 -6.83 -14.83
CA TYR A 192 8.86 -5.94 -15.97
C TYR A 192 9.39 -4.54 -15.62
N PHE A 193 9.34 -4.12 -14.35
CA PHE A 193 9.92 -2.84 -13.91
C PHE A 193 11.42 -2.75 -14.20
N LEU A 194 12.14 -3.87 -14.09
CA LEU A 194 13.56 -3.93 -14.46
C LEU A 194 13.76 -3.72 -15.96
N ASP A 195 12.88 -4.32 -16.80
CA ASP A 195 12.93 -4.11 -18.24
C ASP A 195 12.61 -2.66 -18.61
N PHE A 196 11.71 -2.04 -17.87
CA PHE A 196 11.36 -0.63 -18.04
C PHE A 196 12.54 0.30 -17.66
N CYS A 197 13.24 0.01 -16.57
CA CYS A 197 14.49 0.71 -16.21
C CYS A 197 15.56 0.53 -17.27
N GLN A 198 15.75 -0.68 -17.79
CA GLN A 198 16.69 -0.99 -18.87
C GLN A 198 16.39 -0.18 -20.13
N GLN A 199 15.12 -0.10 -20.54
CA GLN A 199 14.69 0.65 -21.70
C GLN A 199 15.12 2.13 -21.63
N PHE A 200 15.00 2.79 -20.47
CA PHE A 200 15.44 4.18 -20.32
C PHE A 200 16.97 4.34 -20.23
N GLN A 201 17.70 3.30 -19.87
CA GLN A 201 19.17 3.31 -19.91
C GLN A 201 19.69 3.16 -21.34
N GLU A 202 19.10 2.26 -22.12
CA GLU A 202 19.49 1.96 -23.50
C GLU A 202 18.97 3.02 -24.50
N HIS A 203 17.87 3.69 -24.17
CA HIS A 203 17.16 4.65 -25.03
C HIS A 203 16.94 6.00 -24.32
N PRO A 204 18.02 6.81 -24.08
CA PRO A 204 17.89 8.09 -23.39
C PRO A 204 16.93 9.08 -24.05
N GLU A 205 16.67 8.92 -25.36
CA GLU A 205 15.70 9.73 -26.14
C GLU A 205 14.25 9.54 -25.65
N LEU A 206 13.94 8.46 -24.93
CA LEU A 206 12.64 8.20 -24.33
C LEU A 206 12.42 8.93 -23.00
N ILE A 207 13.46 9.53 -22.43
CA ILE A 207 13.38 10.25 -21.15
C ILE A 207 12.64 11.58 -21.34
N GLN A 208 11.38 11.64 -20.94
CA GLN A 208 10.53 12.82 -21.09
C GLN A 208 10.18 13.48 -19.75
N THR A 209 10.36 12.79 -18.62
CA THR A 209 9.97 13.25 -17.29
C THR A 209 11.10 13.06 -16.27
N GLY A 210 11.01 13.75 -15.13
CA GLY A 210 11.92 13.53 -14.02
C GLY A 210 11.88 12.09 -13.49
N TRP A 211 10.71 11.47 -13.52
CA TRP A 211 10.54 10.06 -13.14
C TRP A 211 11.28 9.12 -14.09
N HIS A 212 11.15 9.27 -15.42
CA HIS A 212 11.92 8.50 -16.40
C HIS A 212 13.44 8.63 -16.16
N LYS A 213 13.89 9.85 -15.79
CA LYS A 213 15.30 10.08 -15.44
C LYS A 213 15.71 9.31 -14.17
N THR A 214 14.86 9.29 -13.15
CA THR A 214 15.10 8.49 -11.95
C THR A 214 15.19 7.01 -12.28
N LEU A 215 14.31 6.49 -13.12
CA LEU A 215 14.32 5.09 -13.55
C LEU A 215 15.58 4.73 -14.35
N SER A 216 16.06 5.62 -15.23
CA SER A 216 17.31 5.39 -15.97
C SER A 216 18.54 5.35 -15.07
N GLN A 217 18.46 5.83 -13.85
CA GLN A 217 19.53 5.85 -12.85
C GLN A 217 19.35 4.79 -11.74
N ALA A 218 18.15 4.24 -11.61
CA ALA A 218 17.90 3.11 -10.74
C ALA A 218 18.68 1.88 -11.28
N PHE A 219 19.20 1.07 -10.43
CA PHE A 219 19.96 -0.13 -10.82
C PHE A 219 21.11 0.17 -11.82
N PRO A 220 22.23 0.79 -11.38
CA PRO A 220 23.33 1.16 -12.27
C PRO A 220 23.89 0.00 -13.11
N ASP A 221 23.86 -1.24 -12.62
CA ASP A 221 24.10 -2.47 -13.37
C ASP A 221 22.77 -3.23 -13.54
N ILE A 222 22.00 -2.82 -14.53
CA ILE A 222 20.66 -3.38 -14.78
C ILE A 222 20.72 -4.87 -15.18
N HIS A 223 21.72 -5.28 -15.92
CA HIS A 223 21.89 -6.69 -16.30
C HIS A 223 22.14 -7.57 -15.09
N ARG A 224 22.92 -7.09 -14.14
CA ARG A 224 23.12 -7.76 -12.85
C ARG A 224 21.82 -7.78 -12.05
N ALA A 225 21.07 -6.69 -11.97
CA ALA A 225 19.79 -6.62 -11.26
C ALA A 225 18.80 -7.65 -11.83
N ILE A 226 18.68 -7.74 -13.15
CA ILE A 226 17.85 -8.74 -13.85
C ILE A 226 18.32 -10.16 -13.49
N SER A 227 19.63 -10.43 -13.61
CA SER A 227 20.19 -11.74 -13.28
C SER A 227 19.98 -12.12 -11.81
N ASP A 228 20.14 -11.17 -10.88
CA ASP A 228 19.91 -11.41 -9.45
C ASP A 228 18.44 -11.73 -9.17
N TYR A 229 17.49 -11.03 -9.79
CA TYR A 229 16.05 -11.35 -9.72
C TYR A 229 15.75 -12.78 -10.22
N GLU A 230 16.23 -13.13 -11.43
CA GLU A 230 16.03 -14.46 -12.03
C GLU A 230 16.64 -15.60 -11.18
N ASN A 231 17.68 -15.28 -10.42
CA ASN A 231 18.29 -16.20 -9.46
C ASN A 231 17.64 -16.17 -8.06
N GLY A 232 16.48 -15.54 -7.91
CA GLY A 232 15.71 -15.52 -6.68
C GLY A 232 16.27 -14.62 -5.58
N LYS A 233 17.09 -13.63 -5.92
CA LYS A 233 17.66 -12.68 -4.95
C LYS A 233 16.79 -11.42 -4.84
N PHE A 234 16.82 -10.81 -3.67
CA PHE A 234 16.25 -9.49 -3.44
C PHE A 234 17.01 -8.43 -4.24
N VAL A 235 16.30 -7.63 -5.02
CA VAL A 235 16.89 -6.58 -5.85
C VAL A 235 16.48 -5.22 -5.33
N HIS A 236 17.46 -4.40 -4.93
CA HIS A 236 17.22 -3.07 -4.38
C HIS A 236 18.23 -2.06 -4.88
N SER A 237 17.74 -0.87 -5.23
CA SER A 237 18.56 0.30 -5.57
C SER A 237 18.22 1.45 -4.62
N PRO A 238 19.17 1.95 -3.81
CA PRO A 238 18.94 2.93 -2.75
C PRO A 238 18.82 4.36 -3.30
N THR A 239 17.76 4.64 -4.07
CA THR A 239 17.54 5.96 -4.69
C THR A 239 17.06 7.03 -3.72
N GLY A 240 16.35 6.62 -2.65
CA GLY A 240 15.70 7.55 -1.73
C GLY A 240 14.57 8.37 -2.37
N ALA A 241 13.84 9.14 -1.55
CA ALA A 241 12.82 10.10 -1.97
C ALA A 241 12.69 11.26 -0.97
N GLY A 242 13.81 11.92 -0.68
CA GLY A 242 13.90 13.03 0.28
C GLY A 242 14.18 12.60 1.72
N ASP A 243 14.16 13.55 2.65
CA ASP A 243 14.63 13.36 4.02
C ASP A 243 13.88 12.28 4.79
N VAL A 244 12.56 12.24 4.66
CA VAL A 244 11.68 11.28 5.36
C VAL A 244 11.82 9.87 4.78
N ARG A 245 12.16 9.77 3.48
CA ARG A 245 12.38 8.53 2.73
C ARG A 245 13.81 8.50 2.22
N ASN A 246 14.77 8.55 3.14
CA ASN A 246 16.17 8.56 2.77
C ASN A 246 16.66 7.20 2.27
N SER A 247 17.76 7.21 1.51
CA SER A 247 18.30 6.03 0.83
C SER A 247 18.84 4.92 1.74
N SER A 248 18.90 5.13 3.06
CA SER A 248 19.34 4.08 3.99
C SER A 248 18.32 2.94 4.12
N PHE A 249 17.05 3.22 3.83
CA PHE A 249 15.98 2.21 3.90
C PHE A 249 15.01 2.24 2.71
N TYR A 250 15.09 3.29 1.86
CA TYR A 250 14.13 3.54 0.79
C TYR A 250 14.82 3.65 -0.58
N GLY A 251 14.22 3.06 -1.60
CA GLY A 251 14.70 3.10 -2.97
C GLY A 251 13.74 2.41 -3.93
N GLU A 252 14.25 1.72 -4.94
CA GLU A 252 13.47 0.89 -5.84
C GLU A 252 13.75 -0.58 -5.56
N THR A 253 12.68 -1.38 -5.39
CA THR A 253 12.79 -2.77 -4.91
C THR A 253 11.93 -3.73 -5.71
N VAL A 254 12.52 -4.83 -6.16
CA VAL A 254 11.84 -5.93 -6.83
C VAL A 254 12.13 -7.22 -6.07
N ILE A 255 11.08 -7.88 -5.56
CA ILE A 255 11.22 -9.07 -4.72
C ILE A 255 10.67 -10.28 -5.49
N PRO A 256 11.51 -11.26 -5.88
CA PRO A 256 11.01 -12.46 -6.56
C PRO A 256 10.31 -13.40 -5.57
N ARG A 257 9.37 -14.20 -6.08
CA ARG A 257 8.65 -15.22 -5.31
C ARG A 257 9.59 -16.11 -4.50
N THR A 258 10.65 -16.60 -5.13
CA THR A 258 11.63 -17.49 -4.50
C THR A 258 12.32 -16.86 -3.28
N TYR A 259 12.57 -15.54 -3.32
CA TYR A 259 13.10 -14.83 -2.16
C TYR A 259 12.12 -14.87 -0.98
N ILE A 260 10.83 -14.60 -1.25
CA ILE A 260 9.78 -14.62 -0.22
C ILE A 260 9.67 -16.00 0.40
N GLU A 261 9.65 -17.06 -0.41
CA GLU A 261 9.63 -18.46 0.05
C GLU A 261 10.81 -18.78 0.96
N ASN A 262 12.02 -18.36 0.59
CA ASN A 262 13.24 -18.70 1.33
C ASN A 262 13.46 -17.83 2.59
N HIS A 263 12.97 -16.58 2.63
CA HIS A 263 13.32 -15.62 3.67
C HIS A 263 12.16 -15.21 4.57
N TYR A 264 10.92 -15.14 4.04
CA TYR A 264 9.78 -14.68 4.82
C TYR A 264 8.96 -15.83 5.44
N GLU A 265 9.01 -17.04 4.87
CA GLU A 265 8.25 -18.19 5.39
C GLU A 265 8.68 -18.65 6.80
N LYS A 266 9.84 -18.25 7.28
CA LYS A 266 10.23 -18.45 8.68
C LYS A 266 9.41 -17.60 9.68
N TYR A 267 8.67 -16.60 9.19
CA TYR A 267 7.82 -15.71 9.99
C TYR A 267 6.34 -15.87 9.66
N LEU A 268 6.00 -15.87 8.37
CA LEU A 268 4.62 -15.92 7.85
C LEU A 268 4.59 -16.82 6.61
N LYS A 269 3.63 -17.73 6.52
CA LYS A 269 3.50 -18.69 5.42
C LYS A 269 3.04 -18.00 4.13
N LEU A 270 3.75 -18.20 3.02
CA LEU A 270 3.31 -17.71 1.71
C LEU A 270 2.05 -18.48 1.25
N GLN A 271 1.00 -17.72 0.95
CA GLN A 271 -0.27 -18.24 0.46
C GLN A 271 -0.42 -18.06 -1.05
N ASP A 272 0.02 -16.90 -1.57
CA ASP A 272 -0.01 -16.62 -3.00
C ASP A 272 1.05 -15.58 -3.39
N PHE A 273 1.44 -15.62 -4.65
CA PHE A 273 2.27 -14.63 -5.33
C PHE A 273 1.86 -14.59 -6.80
N PHE A 274 1.53 -13.41 -7.29
CA PHE A 274 1.39 -13.21 -8.73
C PHE A 274 2.13 -11.95 -9.21
N ASP A 275 2.66 -12.02 -10.43
CA ASP A 275 3.25 -10.93 -11.18
C ASP A 275 2.56 -10.88 -12.54
N ASP A 276 1.41 -10.21 -12.58
CA ASP A 276 0.55 -10.11 -13.77
C ASP A 276 -0.02 -8.70 -13.87
N VAL A 277 0.52 -7.92 -14.80
CA VAL A 277 0.14 -6.53 -15.07
C VAL A 277 -1.34 -6.36 -15.45
N ASN A 278 -2.01 -7.41 -15.93
CA ASN A 278 -3.45 -7.36 -16.22
C ASN A 278 -4.29 -7.42 -14.93
N ARG A 279 -3.72 -7.86 -13.82
CA ARG A 279 -4.37 -7.91 -12.50
C ARG A 279 -4.04 -6.68 -11.67
N LEU A 280 -2.75 -6.35 -11.55
CA LEU A 280 -2.23 -5.16 -10.86
C LEU A 280 -0.96 -4.67 -11.54
N PRO A 281 -0.66 -3.35 -11.51
CA PRO A 281 0.60 -2.81 -12.05
C PRO A 281 1.85 -3.30 -11.32
N GLN A 282 1.72 -3.79 -10.11
CA GLN A 282 2.80 -4.32 -9.27
C GLN A 282 2.56 -5.80 -8.99
N ALA A 283 3.63 -6.55 -8.72
CA ALA A 283 3.52 -7.92 -8.23
C ALA A 283 2.94 -7.92 -6.82
N LEU A 284 2.08 -8.90 -6.53
CA LEU A 284 1.42 -9.05 -5.23
C LEU A 284 1.86 -10.33 -4.55
N PHE A 285 2.05 -10.27 -3.23
CA PHE A 285 2.26 -11.45 -2.39
C PHE A 285 1.36 -11.42 -1.15
N VAL A 286 0.97 -12.61 -0.71
CA VAL A 286 0.09 -12.82 0.45
C VAL A 286 0.75 -13.78 1.42
N LEU A 287 0.92 -13.34 2.65
CA LEU A 287 1.48 -14.12 3.75
C LEU A 287 0.43 -14.32 4.84
N GLN A 288 0.44 -15.45 5.52
CA GLN A 288 -0.47 -15.75 6.63
C GLN A 288 0.30 -16.24 7.85
N LYS A 289 -0.11 -15.78 9.03
CA LYS A 289 0.39 -16.29 10.30
C LYS A 289 -0.28 -17.63 10.63
N ILE A 290 0.51 -18.68 10.71
CA ILE A 290 0.03 -20.02 11.05
C ILE A 290 0.00 -20.20 12.58
#